data_930714b0b2c25cdc36015f47c988fc92
#
_entry.id   930714b0b2c25cdc36015f47c988fc92
#
_cell.length_a   1.000
_cell.length_b   1.000
_cell.length_c   1.000
_cell.angle_alpha   90.00
_cell.angle_beta   90.00
_cell.angle_gamma   90.00
#
_symmetry.space_group_name_H-M   'P 1'
#
loop_
_entity.id
_entity.type
_entity.pdbx_description
1 polymer ?
#
loop_
_entity_poly.entity_id
_entity_poly.type
_entity_poly.pdbx_seq_one_letter_code
_entity_poly.pdbx_strand_id
1 'polypeptide(L)'
;MDRTQKHAFVKDFSEVVKEQSLLVVTRQTGLSVLESEELRASARKNDAAFKIVKNTLLRLALKDTKADALTTYLEGPTGLSYSKDALAAAKAVVSFAKNNKKLEVLAGVLDGRLLSAKEVKELADLPSLDALRSKLVGLMVAPLQKVARTCAAPGSGLARIFTAYSQKS
;
A
#
# COMPACT_ATOMS: atom_id res chain seq x y z
N MET A 1 -5.41 26.72 17.80
CA MET A 1 -6.68 25.96 17.58
C MET A 1 -7.53 26.05 18.82
N ASP A 2 -8.72 26.61 18.65
CA ASP A 2 -9.70 26.71 19.72
C ASP A 2 -10.36 25.35 20.04
N ARG A 3 -11.00 25.27 21.21
CA ARG A 3 -11.64 24.02 21.66
C ARG A 3 -12.70 23.51 20.68
N THR A 4 -13.49 24.43 20.12
CA THR A 4 -14.51 24.16 19.10
C THR A 4 -13.89 23.59 17.81
N GLN A 5 -12.78 24.19 17.33
CA GLN A 5 -12.05 23.72 16.15
C GLN A 5 -11.46 22.31 16.35
N LYS A 6 -10.98 22.00 17.55
CA LYS A 6 -10.47 20.66 17.88
C LYS A 6 -11.58 19.60 17.84
N HIS A 7 -12.76 19.92 18.37
CA HIS A 7 -13.90 19.02 18.32
C HIS A 7 -14.43 18.81 16.91
N ALA A 8 -14.51 19.88 16.09
CA ALA A 8 -14.88 19.77 14.68
C ALA A 8 -13.87 18.88 13.94
N PHE A 9 -12.56 19.13 14.09
CA PHE A 9 -11.52 18.32 13.48
C PHE A 9 -11.61 16.85 13.87
N VAL A 10 -11.84 16.53 15.14
CA VAL A 10 -11.95 15.13 15.60
C VAL A 10 -13.16 14.45 14.96
N LYS A 11 -14.31 15.12 14.83
CA LYS A 11 -15.49 14.58 14.14
C LYS A 11 -15.23 14.34 12.66
N ASP A 12 -14.77 15.37 11.93
CA ASP A 12 -14.48 15.25 10.50
C ASP A 12 -13.45 14.15 10.22
N PHE A 13 -12.43 14.06 11.09
CA PHE A 13 -11.38 13.07 10.92
C PHE A 13 -11.84 11.64 11.27
N SER A 14 -12.72 11.50 12.25
CA SER A 14 -13.31 10.18 12.58
C SER A 14 -14.20 9.65 11.45
N GLU A 15 -14.90 10.52 10.73
CA GLU A 15 -15.69 10.17 9.55
C GLU A 15 -14.77 9.71 8.41
N VAL A 16 -13.71 10.48 8.13
CA VAL A 16 -12.71 10.12 7.13
C VAL A 16 -12.10 8.74 7.45
N VAL A 17 -11.70 8.50 8.69
CA VAL A 17 -11.10 7.22 9.12
C VAL A 17 -12.06 6.03 8.92
N LYS A 18 -13.37 6.22 9.15
CA LYS A 18 -14.37 5.16 8.95
C LYS A 18 -14.54 4.76 7.48
N GLU A 19 -14.34 5.71 6.56
CA GLU A 19 -14.44 5.48 5.11
C GLU A 19 -13.19 4.85 4.50
N GLN A 20 -12.05 4.92 5.18
CA GLN A 20 -10.78 4.44 4.64
C GLN A 20 -10.54 2.98 5.01
N SER A 21 -10.04 2.21 4.03
CA SER A 21 -9.71 0.80 4.25
C SER A 21 -8.34 0.62 4.89
N LEU A 22 -7.35 1.44 4.50
CA LEU A 22 -6.00 1.36 5.04
C LEU A 22 -5.58 2.65 5.73
N LEU A 23 -5.04 2.52 6.93
CA LEU A 23 -4.40 3.56 7.73
C LEU A 23 -2.97 3.11 8.05
N VAL A 24 -1.97 3.92 7.75
CA VAL A 24 -0.55 3.64 8.04
C VAL A 24 0.02 4.75 8.89
N VAL A 25 0.56 4.38 10.05
CA VAL A 25 1.27 5.29 10.95
C VAL A 25 2.75 5.24 10.66
N THR A 26 3.33 6.42 10.48
CA THR A 26 4.77 6.59 10.22
C THR A 26 5.39 7.52 11.24
N ARG A 27 6.64 7.25 11.60
CA ARG A 27 7.46 8.17 12.39
C ARG A 27 8.31 9.00 11.44
N GLN A 28 8.39 10.30 11.73
CA GLN A 28 9.17 11.24 10.95
C GLN A 28 10.31 11.79 11.82
N THR A 29 11.55 11.61 11.38
CA THR A 29 12.72 12.10 12.11
C THR A 29 13.45 13.14 11.26
N GLY A 30 13.05 14.41 11.39
CA GLY A 30 13.76 15.51 10.73
C GLY A 30 13.61 15.56 9.20
N LEU A 31 12.39 15.38 8.67
CA LEU A 31 12.09 15.62 7.26
C LEU A 31 12.21 17.11 6.93
N SER A 32 12.83 17.44 5.80
CA SER A 32 12.82 18.79 5.26
C SER A 32 11.47 19.14 4.66
N VAL A 33 11.23 20.44 4.41
CA VAL A 33 9.98 20.91 3.78
C VAL A 33 9.84 20.31 2.38
N LEU A 34 10.90 20.29 1.59
CA LEU A 34 10.91 19.71 0.24
C LEU A 34 10.58 18.21 0.27
N GLU A 35 11.25 17.44 1.16
CA GLU A 35 10.98 16.00 1.33
C GLU A 35 9.51 15.74 1.75
N SER A 36 8.94 16.62 2.57
CA SER A 36 7.55 16.52 3.00
C SER A 36 6.55 16.83 1.87
N GLU A 37 6.89 17.75 0.97
CA GLU A 37 6.11 18.05 -0.23
C GLU A 37 6.17 16.92 -1.25
N GLU A 38 7.35 16.34 -1.47
CA GLU A 38 7.54 15.17 -2.32
C GLU A 38 6.73 13.96 -1.82
N LEU A 39 6.72 13.72 -0.51
CA LEU A 39 5.91 12.67 0.11
C LEU A 39 4.41 12.89 -0.15
N ARG A 40 3.92 14.13 0.04
CA ARG A 40 2.52 14.46 -0.24
C ARG A 40 2.18 14.35 -1.72
N ALA A 41 3.10 14.76 -2.60
CA ALA A 41 2.92 14.61 -4.06
C ALA A 41 2.89 13.14 -4.48
N SER A 42 3.77 12.31 -3.92
CA SER A 42 3.80 10.86 -4.13
C SER A 42 2.53 10.19 -3.60
N ALA A 43 2.03 10.60 -2.44
CA ALA A 43 0.78 10.10 -1.89
C ALA A 43 -0.40 10.41 -2.81
N ARG A 44 -0.53 11.67 -3.28
CA ARG A 44 -1.59 12.08 -4.21
C ARG A 44 -1.56 11.33 -5.55
N LYS A 45 -0.36 11.04 -6.09
CA LYS A 45 -0.20 10.25 -7.33
C LYS A 45 -0.73 8.83 -7.19
N ASN A 46 -0.75 8.30 -5.98
CA ASN A 46 -1.22 6.95 -5.67
C ASN A 46 -2.63 6.96 -5.02
N ASP A 47 -3.41 8.03 -5.16
CA ASP A 47 -4.74 8.17 -4.55
C ASP A 47 -4.76 7.95 -3.03
N ALA A 48 -3.66 8.32 -2.37
CA ALA A 48 -3.51 8.32 -0.92
C ALA A 48 -3.38 9.74 -0.39
N ALA A 49 -3.85 9.96 0.83
CA ALA A 49 -3.65 11.21 1.53
C ALA A 49 -2.66 11.03 2.67
N PHE A 50 -1.83 12.04 2.88
CA PHE A 50 -0.86 12.08 3.96
C PHE A 50 -1.07 13.33 4.82
N LYS A 51 -1.30 13.13 6.11
CA LYS A 51 -1.49 14.23 7.08
C LYS A 51 -0.62 14.04 8.32
N ILE A 52 -0.03 15.14 8.78
CA ILE A 52 0.63 15.23 10.08
C ILE A 52 -0.37 15.82 11.06
N VAL A 53 -0.71 15.09 12.09
CA VAL A 53 -1.72 15.47 13.07
C VAL A 53 -1.16 15.29 14.48
N LYS A 54 -1.64 16.10 15.41
CA LYS A 54 -1.24 15.99 16.82
C LYS A 54 -1.74 14.67 17.41
N ASN A 55 -0.85 13.88 18.03
CA ASN A 55 -1.15 12.54 18.56
C ASN A 55 -2.35 12.51 19.51
N THR A 56 -2.50 13.54 20.35
CA THR A 56 -3.65 13.63 21.27
C THR A 56 -4.99 13.74 20.54
N LEU A 57 -5.04 14.43 19.39
CA LEU A 57 -6.25 14.53 18.58
C LEU A 57 -6.49 13.24 17.79
N LEU A 58 -5.43 12.61 17.30
CA LEU A 58 -5.51 11.30 16.65
C LEU A 58 -6.03 10.23 17.61
N ARG A 59 -5.52 10.17 18.84
CA ARG A 59 -6.02 9.23 19.86
C ARG A 59 -7.51 9.40 20.12
N LEU A 60 -8.01 10.65 20.17
CA LEU A 60 -9.44 10.91 20.34
C LEU A 60 -10.27 10.52 19.11
N ALA A 61 -9.76 10.76 17.92
CA ALA A 61 -10.45 10.43 16.67
C ALA A 61 -10.46 8.94 16.36
N LEU A 62 -9.44 8.18 16.81
CA LEU A 62 -9.34 6.73 16.62
C LEU A 62 -10.11 5.94 17.68
N LYS A 63 -10.41 6.53 18.84
CA LYS A 63 -11.32 5.92 19.83
C LYS A 63 -12.66 5.62 19.15
N ASP A 64 -13.20 4.47 19.46
CA ASP A 64 -14.48 3.97 18.91
C ASP A 64 -14.45 3.68 17.39
N THR A 65 -13.25 3.59 16.78
CA THR A 65 -13.07 3.16 15.39
C THR A 65 -12.33 1.83 15.30
N LYS A 66 -12.39 1.19 14.13
CA LYS A 66 -11.64 -0.05 13.83
C LYS A 66 -10.12 0.11 13.97
N ALA A 67 -9.63 1.33 14.08
CA ALA A 67 -8.22 1.66 14.13
C ALA A 67 -7.69 1.97 15.57
N ASP A 68 -8.47 1.67 16.61
CA ASP A 68 -8.08 1.92 18.01
C ASP A 68 -6.75 1.24 18.39
N ALA A 69 -6.44 0.09 17.79
CA ALA A 69 -5.18 -0.62 17.96
C ALA A 69 -3.93 0.21 17.59
N LEU A 70 -4.06 1.24 16.73
CA LEU A 70 -2.93 2.14 16.40
C LEU A 70 -2.57 3.11 17.52
N THR A 71 -3.43 3.28 18.51
CA THR A 71 -3.22 4.24 19.61
C THR A 71 -1.91 3.99 20.36
N THR A 72 -1.49 2.74 20.47
CA THR A 72 -0.23 2.32 21.11
C THR A 72 1.01 2.79 20.34
N TYR A 73 0.91 2.95 19.03
CA TYR A 73 2.02 3.35 18.15
C TYR A 73 2.12 4.86 17.92
N LEU A 74 1.23 5.66 18.51
CA LEU A 74 1.23 7.11 18.38
C LEU A 74 2.19 7.76 19.39
N GLU A 75 3.48 7.52 19.21
CA GLU A 75 4.56 8.10 20.03
C GLU A 75 5.54 8.90 19.18
N GLY A 76 5.86 10.11 19.63
CA GLY A 76 6.79 11.01 18.94
C GLY A 76 6.17 11.74 17.74
N PRO A 77 6.98 12.21 16.78
CA PRO A 77 6.52 12.92 15.60
C PRO A 77 5.94 11.92 14.59
N THR A 78 4.61 11.81 14.55
CA THR A 78 3.90 10.85 13.72
C THR A 78 3.18 11.52 12.55
N GLY A 79 3.21 10.84 11.40
CA GLY A 79 2.38 11.13 10.24
C GLY A 79 1.41 9.98 9.98
N LEU A 80 0.25 10.28 9.45
CA LEU A 80 -0.75 9.32 9.06
C LEU A 80 -0.95 9.36 7.56
N SER A 81 -0.81 8.22 6.91
CA SER A 81 -1.22 8.01 5.53
C SER A 81 -2.49 7.18 5.50
N TYR A 82 -3.45 7.57 4.68
CA TYR A 82 -4.73 6.87 4.56
C TYR A 82 -5.23 6.86 3.12
N SER A 83 -5.92 5.78 2.75
CA SER A 83 -6.50 5.61 1.42
C SER A 83 -7.68 4.65 1.47
N LYS A 84 -8.60 4.80 0.49
CA LYS A 84 -9.67 3.81 0.23
C LYS A 84 -9.08 2.52 -0.34
N ASP A 85 -8.02 2.64 -1.16
CA ASP A 85 -7.28 1.50 -1.69
C ASP A 85 -6.24 0.99 -0.69
N ALA A 86 -6.35 -0.29 -0.32
CA ALA A 86 -5.44 -0.94 0.63
C ALA A 86 -3.96 -0.88 0.21
N LEU A 87 -3.67 -0.79 -1.08
CA LEU A 87 -2.30 -0.78 -1.61
C LEU A 87 -1.73 0.62 -1.79
N ALA A 88 -2.58 1.60 -2.06
CA ALA A 88 -2.17 2.95 -2.44
C ALA A 88 -1.37 3.65 -1.33
N ALA A 89 -1.90 3.68 -0.11
CA ALA A 89 -1.23 4.29 1.03
C ALA A 89 0.06 3.56 1.41
N ALA A 90 0.07 2.22 1.38
CA ALA A 90 1.26 1.44 1.67
C ALA A 90 2.37 1.70 0.64
N LYS A 91 2.04 1.68 -0.67
CA LYS A 91 3.02 1.95 -1.74
C LYS A 91 3.63 3.34 -1.65
N ALA A 92 2.81 4.37 -1.46
CA ALA A 92 3.29 5.74 -1.35
C ALA A 92 4.30 5.90 -0.21
N VAL A 93 3.96 5.38 0.98
CA VAL A 93 4.80 5.50 2.18
C VAL A 93 6.06 4.64 2.07
N VAL A 94 5.95 3.37 1.65
CA VAL A 94 7.10 2.46 1.59
C VAL A 94 8.07 2.85 0.47
N SER A 95 7.58 3.31 -0.69
CA SER A 95 8.44 3.82 -1.76
C SER A 95 9.28 5.00 -1.29
N PHE A 96 8.68 5.92 -0.55
CA PHE A 96 9.39 7.05 0.01
C PHE A 96 10.36 6.63 1.13
N ALA A 97 9.95 5.69 2.01
CA ALA A 97 10.79 5.18 3.10
C ALA A 97 12.02 4.39 2.58
N LYS A 98 11.93 3.76 1.40
CA LYS A 98 13.08 3.13 0.74
C LYS A 98 14.14 4.16 0.33
N ASN A 99 13.72 5.35 -0.09
CA ASN A 99 14.62 6.42 -0.55
C ASN A 99 15.12 7.29 0.61
N ASN A 100 14.31 7.45 1.67
CA ASN A 100 14.58 8.35 2.80
C ASN A 100 14.52 7.60 4.12
N LYS A 101 15.67 7.43 4.76
CA LYS A 101 15.79 6.80 6.10
C LYS A 101 15.16 7.60 7.25
N LYS A 102 14.73 8.84 6.99
CA LYS A 102 14.08 9.73 7.96
C LYS A 102 12.60 9.39 8.19
N LEU A 103 12.00 8.57 7.33
CA LEU A 103 10.63 8.08 7.46
C LEU A 103 10.64 6.60 7.82
N GLU A 104 10.08 6.26 8.96
CA GLU A 104 9.93 4.88 9.43
C GLU A 104 8.46 4.49 9.51
N VAL A 105 8.10 3.35 8.95
CA VAL A 105 6.77 2.77 9.07
C VAL A 105 6.68 2.04 10.41
N LEU A 106 5.73 2.43 11.26
CA LEU A 106 5.54 1.81 12.57
C LEU A 106 4.54 0.65 12.51
N ALA A 107 3.35 0.95 12.06
CA ALA A 107 2.24 -0.01 11.98
C ALA A 107 1.19 0.48 10.99
N GLY A 108 0.27 -0.41 10.60
CA GLY A 108 -0.90 -0.06 9.81
C GLY A 108 -2.14 -0.79 10.33
N VAL A 109 -3.31 -0.33 9.92
CA VAL A 109 -4.56 -1.06 10.11
C VAL A 109 -5.27 -1.17 8.78
N LEU A 110 -5.62 -2.39 8.41
CA LEU A 110 -6.40 -2.72 7.24
C LEU A 110 -7.74 -3.31 7.69
N ASP A 111 -8.83 -2.59 7.42
CA ASP A 111 -10.20 -2.99 7.77
C ASP A 111 -10.37 -3.49 9.23
N GLY A 112 -9.62 -2.91 10.17
CA GLY A 112 -9.64 -3.28 11.59
C GLY A 112 -8.58 -4.31 12.01
N ARG A 113 -7.81 -4.88 11.07
CA ARG A 113 -6.70 -5.77 11.37
C ARG A 113 -5.41 -4.97 11.52
N LEU A 114 -4.76 -5.09 12.66
CA LEU A 114 -3.45 -4.49 12.90
C LEU A 114 -2.39 -5.20 12.04
N LEU A 115 -1.57 -4.42 11.36
CA LEU A 115 -0.45 -4.86 10.55
C LEU A 115 0.85 -4.35 11.15
N SER A 116 1.82 -5.23 11.23
CA SER A 116 3.19 -4.87 11.62
C SER A 116 3.90 -4.11 10.49
N ALA A 117 5.01 -3.45 10.80
CA ALA A 117 5.83 -2.75 9.80
C ALA A 117 6.31 -3.67 8.66
N LYS A 118 6.52 -4.96 8.92
CA LYS A 118 6.90 -5.95 7.91
C LYS A 118 5.75 -6.23 6.95
N GLU A 119 4.56 -6.49 7.47
CA GLU A 119 3.36 -6.76 6.68
C GLU A 119 2.96 -5.56 5.81
N VAL A 120 3.12 -4.33 6.32
CA VAL A 120 2.89 -3.11 5.52
C VAL A 120 3.89 -3.01 4.35
N LYS A 121 5.15 -3.42 4.54
CA LYS A 121 6.13 -3.48 3.44
C LYS A 121 5.78 -4.56 2.42
N GLU A 122 5.36 -5.74 2.85
CA GLU A 122 4.89 -6.81 1.97
C GLU A 122 3.67 -6.37 1.17
N LEU A 123 2.71 -5.69 1.78
CA LEU A 123 1.57 -5.08 1.08
C LEU A 123 2.00 -4.09 -0.01
N ALA A 124 3.02 -3.27 0.27
CA ALA A 124 3.52 -2.31 -0.70
C ALA A 124 4.22 -2.96 -1.91
N ASP A 125 4.83 -4.13 -1.71
CA ASP A 125 5.49 -4.88 -2.78
C ASP A 125 4.48 -5.66 -3.67
N LEU A 126 3.20 -5.72 -3.27
CA LEU A 126 2.16 -6.33 -4.09
C LEU A 126 1.88 -5.50 -5.36
N PRO A 127 1.61 -6.14 -6.51
CA PRO A 127 1.19 -5.46 -7.71
C PRO A 127 -0.17 -4.74 -7.52
N SER A 128 -0.63 -3.99 -8.52
CA SER A 128 -1.94 -3.33 -8.47
C SER A 128 -3.08 -4.35 -8.33
N LEU A 129 -4.23 -3.91 -7.84
CA LEU A 129 -5.42 -4.77 -7.68
C LEU A 129 -5.80 -5.48 -8.99
N ASP A 130 -5.72 -4.79 -10.13
CA ASP A 130 -6.02 -5.39 -11.42
C ASP A 130 -4.97 -6.42 -11.86
N ALA A 131 -3.69 -6.19 -11.54
CA ALA A 131 -2.65 -7.17 -11.78
C ALA A 131 -2.79 -8.42 -10.87
N LEU A 132 -3.28 -8.25 -9.64
CA LEU A 132 -3.62 -9.39 -8.76
C LEU A 132 -4.79 -10.18 -9.30
N ARG A 133 -5.85 -9.51 -9.75
CA ARG A 133 -6.99 -10.16 -10.42
C ARG A 133 -6.56 -10.91 -11.66
N SER A 134 -5.72 -10.30 -12.50
CA SER A 134 -5.16 -10.95 -13.70
C SER A 134 -4.33 -12.19 -13.37
N LYS A 135 -3.53 -12.14 -12.28
CA LYS A 135 -2.80 -13.32 -11.79
C LYS A 135 -3.73 -14.45 -11.35
N LEU A 136 -4.80 -14.13 -10.62
CA LEU A 136 -5.79 -15.13 -10.21
C LEU A 136 -6.44 -15.82 -11.41
N VAL A 137 -6.90 -15.04 -12.39
CA VAL A 137 -7.47 -15.58 -13.64
C VAL A 137 -6.43 -16.41 -14.38
N GLY A 138 -5.19 -15.94 -14.48
CA GLY A 138 -4.09 -16.67 -15.10
C GLY A 138 -3.81 -18.01 -14.42
N LEU A 139 -3.85 -18.09 -13.09
CA LEU A 139 -3.69 -19.34 -12.35
C LEU A 139 -4.84 -20.33 -12.60
N MET A 140 -6.07 -19.85 -12.77
CA MET A 140 -7.22 -20.71 -13.10
C MET A 140 -7.11 -21.29 -14.52
N VAL A 141 -6.53 -20.54 -15.47
CA VAL A 141 -6.36 -20.97 -16.85
C VAL A 141 -5.07 -21.79 -17.06
N ALA A 142 -4.09 -21.67 -16.16
CA ALA A 142 -2.78 -22.32 -16.26
C ALA A 142 -2.84 -23.85 -16.48
N PRO A 143 -3.72 -24.62 -15.80
CA PRO A 143 -3.82 -26.07 -16.06
C PRO A 143 -4.25 -26.39 -17.49
N LEU A 144 -5.23 -25.69 -18.02
CA LEU A 144 -5.72 -25.85 -19.39
C LEU A 144 -4.63 -25.51 -20.41
N GLN A 145 -3.89 -24.42 -20.18
CA GLN A 145 -2.77 -24.05 -21.03
C GLN A 145 -1.64 -25.08 -21.01
N LYS A 146 -1.37 -25.71 -19.85
CA LYS A 146 -0.38 -26.81 -19.77
C LYS A 146 -0.77 -28.00 -20.64
N VAL A 147 -2.03 -28.42 -20.57
CA VAL A 147 -2.53 -29.53 -21.41
C VAL A 147 -2.44 -29.17 -22.90
N ALA A 148 -2.91 -27.98 -23.27
CA ALA A 148 -2.82 -27.55 -24.69
C ALA A 148 -1.36 -27.49 -25.18
N ARG A 149 -0.43 -26.99 -24.36
CA ARG A 149 1.01 -26.94 -24.70
C ARG A 149 1.62 -28.33 -24.85
N THR A 150 1.26 -29.28 -24.00
CA THR A 150 1.76 -30.67 -24.13
C THR A 150 1.25 -31.34 -25.39
N CYS A 151 0.01 -31.08 -25.79
CA CYS A 151 -0.53 -31.58 -27.05
C CYS A 151 0.13 -30.92 -28.30
N ALA A 152 0.47 -29.64 -28.19
CA ALA A 152 1.12 -28.91 -29.30
C ALA A 152 2.66 -29.10 -29.34
N ALA A 153 3.29 -29.61 -28.28
CA ALA A 153 4.74 -29.75 -28.16
C ALA A 153 5.38 -30.62 -29.28
N PRO A 154 4.82 -31.76 -29.69
CA PRO A 154 5.43 -32.56 -30.79
C PRO A 154 5.50 -31.79 -32.11
N GLY A 155 4.44 -31.10 -32.50
CA GLY A 155 4.41 -30.31 -33.74
C GLY A 155 5.38 -29.13 -33.71
N SER A 156 5.43 -28.41 -32.62
CA SER A 156 6.36 -27.29 -32.46
C SER A 156 7.83 -27.74 -32.40
N GLY A 157 8.09 -28.92 -31.85
CA GLY A 157 9.43 -29.55 -31.84
C GLY A 157 9.91 -29.86 -33.25
N LEU A 158 9.09 -30.48 -34.08
CA LEU A 158 9.41 -30.76 -35.49
C LEU A 158 9.63 -29.47 -36.30
N ALA A 159 8.79 -28.48 -36.15
CA ALA A 159 8.97 -27.18 -36.82
C ALA A 159 10.31 -26.50 -36.47
N ARG A 160 10.75 -26.57 -35.20
CA ARG A 160 12.07 -26.04 -34.79
C ARG A 160 13.25 -26.80 -35.43
N ILE A 161 13.14 -28.11 -35.56
CA ILE A 161 14.18 -28.90 -36.23
C ILE A 161 14.29 -28.52 -37.70
N PHE A 162 13.17 -28.38 -38.42
CA PHE A 162 13.18 -27.94 -39.82
C PHE A 162 13.72 -26.51 -40.01
N THR A 163 13.35 -25.57 -39.14
CA THR A 163 13.92 -24.23 -39.19
C THR A 163 15.43 -24.22 -38.89
N ALA A 164 15.88 -24.97 -37.90
CA ALA A 164 17.31 -25.08 -37.61
C ALA A 164 18.11 -25.72 -38.75
N TYR A 165 17.52 -26.70 -39.47
CA TYR A 165 18.14 -27.32 -40.63
C TYR A 165 18.26 -26.36 -41.81
N SER A 166 17.18 -25.60 -42.09
CA SER A 166 17.18 -24.62 -43.17
C SER A 166 18.16 -23.42 -42.93
N GLN A 167 18.44 -23.06 -41.70
CA GLN A 167 19.43 -22.03 -41.38
C GLN A 167 20.88 -22.51 -41.43
N LYS A 168 21.12 -23.81 -41.50
CA LYS A 168 22.45 -24.39 -41.52
C LYS A 168 22.92 -24.76 -42.94
N SER A 169 21.99 -24.71 -43.89
CA SER A 169 22.24 -24.89 -45.33
C SER A 169 22.34 -23.49 -45.99
#